data_949c8964cd921309e846a679d82472fb
#
_entry.id   949c8964cd921309e846a679d82472fb
#
_cell.length_a   1.000
_cell.length_b   1.000
_cell.length_c   1.000
_cell.angle_alpha   90.00
_cell.angle_beta   90.00
_cell.angle_gamma   90.00
#
_symmetry.space_group_name_H-M   'P 1'
#
loop_
_entity.id
_entity.type
_entity.pdbx_description
1 polymer ?
#
loop_
_entity_poly.entity_id
_entity_poly.type
_entity_poly.pdbx_seq_one_letter_code
_entity_poly.pdbx_strand_id
1 'polypeptide(L)'
;MESSVEQSSSVVEIKKNQYIVEILREIYASGAITIAQLAKKLHTSVPSITVYINELIKEEWILEVGASKTKSGRRPSLFDLNPDKNLCVIVDINIYETNFYLLNLRNEILRQSSSPTDINALDIVESLKSE
;
A
#
# COMPACT_ATOMS: atom_id res chain seq x y z
N MET A 1 -17.12 -6.59 -33.12
CA MET A 1 -16.02 -7.46 -32.62
C MET A 1 -15.03 -6.74 -31.71
N GLU A 2 -14.92 -5.42 -31.72
CA GLU A 2 -14.00 -4.66 -30.85
C GLU A 2 -14.42 -4.59 -29.37
N SER A 3 -15.73 -4.58 -29.07
CA SER A 3 -16.20 -4.44 -27.66
C SER A 3 -15.89 -5.64 -26.73
N SER A 4 -15.73 -6.85 -27.28
CA SER A 4 -15.47 -8.06 -26.47
C SER A 4 -14.00 -8.17 -26.05
N VAL A 5 -13.06 -7.59 -26.80
CA VAL A 5 -11.63 -7.61 -26.51
C VAL A 5 -11.29 -6.57 -25.43
N GLU A 6 -11.89 -5.38 -25.51
CA GLU A 6 -11.72 -4.34 -24.49
C GLU A 6 -12.30 -4.73 -23.13
N GLN A 7 -13.47 -5.37 -23.09
CA GLN A 7 -14.05 -5.88 -21.83
C GLN A 7 -13.20 -6.99 -21.22
N SER A 8 -12.62 -7.87 -22.02
CA SER A 8 -11.74 -8.95 -21.56
C SER A 8 -10.43 -8.39 -20.95
N SER A 9 -9.82 -7.39 -21.56
CA SER A 9 -8.59 -6.76 -21.04
C SER A 9 -8.86 -6.01 -19.74
N SER A 10 -9.97 -5.31 -19.59
CA SER A 10 -10.34 -4.59 -18.36
C SER A 10 -10.58 -5.55 -17.18
N VAL A 11 -11.21 -6.70 -17.40
CA VAL A 11 -11.46 -7.71 -16.36
C VAL A 11 -10.15 -8.36 -15.88
N VAL A 12 -9.22 -8.62 -16.79
CA VAL A 12 -7.89 -9.18 -16.45
C VAL A 12 -7.10 -8.17 -15.62
N GLU A 13 -7.13 -6.90 -16.00
CA GLU A 13 -6.46 -5.82 -15.28
C GLU A 13 -7.05 -5.59 -13.89
N ILE A 14 -8.37 -5.63 -13.73
CA ILE A 14 -9.03 -5.54 -12.43
C ILE A 14 -8.60 -6.70 -11.51
N LYS A 15 -8.58 -7.92 -12.03
CA LYS A 15 -8.12 -9.09 -11.25
C LYS A 15 -6.65 -8.98 -10.84
N LYS A 16 -5.79 -8.50 -11.76
CA LYS A 16 -4.39 -8.23 -11.47
C LYS A 16 -4.24 -7.22 -10.34
N ASN A 17 -4.96 -6.10 -10.42
CA ASN A 17 -4.90 -5.05 -9.40
C ASN A 17 -5.42 -5.53 -8.04
N GLN A 18 -6.49 -6.30 -8.01
CA GLN A 18 -6.98 -6.92 -6.77
C GLN A 18 -5.92 -7.81 -6.13
N TYR A 19 -5.24 -8.63 -6.93
CA TYR A 19 -4.20 -9.52 -6.44
C TYR A 19 -2.96 -8.76 -5.92
N ILE A 20 -2.56 -7.68 -6.59
CA ILE A 20 -1.51 -6.78 -6.12
C ILE A 20 -1.88 -6.17 -4.75
N VAL A 21 -3.12 -5.74 -4.57
CA VAL A 21 -3.61 -5.22 -3.28
C VAL A 21 -3.53 -6.28 -2.18
N GLU A 22 -3.88 -7.54 -2.47
CA GLU A 22 -3.75 -8.64 -1.51
C GLU A 22 -2.30 -8.91 -1.12
N ILE A 23 -1.37 -8.87 -2.09
CA ILE A 23 0.07 -9.00 -1.83
C ILE A 23 0.55 -7.87 -0.90
N LEU A 24 0.24 -6.62 -1.21
CA LEU A 24 0.65 -5.47 -0.40
C LEU A 24 0.06 -5.51 1.01
N ARG A 25 -1.21 -5.92 1.16
CA ARG A 25 -1.86 -6.10 2.46
C ARG A 25 -1.15 -7.19 3.28
N GLU A 26 -0.79 -8.30 2.65
CA GLU A 26 -0.11 -9.39 3.36
C GLU A 26 1.30 -8.98 3.79
N ILE A 27 2.04 -8.24 2.95
CA ILE A 27 3.35 -7.68 3.31
C ILE A 27 3.20 -6.68 4.46
N TYR A 28 2.19 -5.79 4.40
CA TYR A 28 1.90 -4.84 5.48
C TYR A 28 1.64 -5.55 6.82
N ALA A 29 0.80 -6.59 6.81
CA ALA A 29 0.41 -7.32 8.01
C ALA A 29 1.54 -8.18 8.59
N SER A 30 2.39 -8.74 7.73
CA SER A 30 3.47 -9.66 8.12
C SER A 30 4.77 -8.95 8.47
N GLY A 31 4.99 -7.75 7.98
CA GLY A 31 6.29 -7.13 7.90
C GLY A 31 7.18 -7.81 6.85
N ALA A 32 8.50 -7.74 7.06
CA ALA A 32 9.46 -8.34 6.14
C ALA A 32 9.22 -9.84 5.94
N ILE A 33 8.96 -10.25 4.70
CA ILE A 33 8.52 -11.60 4.33
C ILE A 33 9.29 -12.13 3.12
N THR A 34 9.48 -13.45 3.04
CA THR A 34 10.05 -14.10 1.86
C THR A 34 8.99 -14.43 0.82
N ILE A 35 9.39 -14.55 -0.47
CA ILE A 35 8.48 -14.96 -1.55
C ILE A 35 7.78 -16.29 -1.25
N ALA A 36 8.52 -17.28 -0.69
CA ALA A 36 7.96 -18.57 -0.35
C ALA A 36 6.88 -18.50 0.76
N GLN A 37 7.11 -17.66 1.77
CA GLN A 37 6.12 -17.43 2.84
C GLN A 37 4.88 -16.73 2.29
N LEU A 38 5.06 -15.73 1.45
CA LEU A 38 3.97 -14.97 0.80
C LEU A 38 3.13 -15.88 -0.10
N ALA A 39 3.79 -16.72 -0.93
CA ALA A 39 3.12 -17.71 -1.77
C ALA A 39 2.27 -18.68 -0.95
N LYS A 40 2.79 -19.15 0.19
CA LYS A 40 2.06 -20.02 1.11
C LYS A 40 0.83 -19.34 1.71
N LYS A 41 0.97 -18.09 2.16
CA LYS A 41 -0.13 -17.33 2.79
C LYS A 41 -1.25 -16.99 1.81
N LEU A 42 -0.89 -16.65 0.57
CA LEU A 42 -1.84 -16.36 -0.50
C LEU A 42 -2.32 -17.58 -1.29
N HIS A 43 -1.97 -18.79 -0.83
CA HIS A 43 -2.36 -20.07 -1.46
C HIS A 43 -2.04 -20.12 -2.96
N THR A 44 -0.88 -19.64 -3.35
CA THR A 44 -0.44 -19.54 -4.75
C THR A 44 0.95 -20.11 -4.96
N SER A 45 1.42 -20.12 -6.22
CA SER A 45 2.75 -20.64 -6.56
C SER A 45 3.86 -19.57 -6.38
N VAL A 46 5.06 -20.03 -6.00
CA VAL A 46 6.25 -19.18 -5.90
C VAL A 46 6.55 -18.45 -7.22
N PRO A 47 6.51 -19.10 -8.41
CA PRO A 47 6.72 -18.40 -9.67
C PRO A 47 5.71 -17.27 -9.91
N SER A 48 4.43 -17.47 -9.60
CA SER A 48 3.40 -16.44 -9.76
C SER A 48 3.69 -15.22 -8.88
N ILE A 49 3.99 -15.44 -7.59
CA ILE A 49 4.35 -14.34 -6.68
C ILE A 49 5.62 -13.63 -7.14
N THR A 50 6.62 -14.35 -7.65
CA THR A 50 7.88 -13.76 -8.10
C THR A 50 7.66 -12.71 -9.19
N VAL A 51 6.72 -12.95 -10.12
CA VAL A 51 6.39 -11.98 -11.18
C VAL A 51 5.87 -10.68 -10.56
N TYR A 52 4.91 -10.75 -9.63
CA TYR A 52 4.34 -9.57 -8.99
C TYR A 52 5.34 -8.84 -8.08
N ILE A 53 6.17 -9.59 -7.34
CA ILE A 53 7.21 -8.99 -6.50
C ILE A 53 8.21 -8.19 -7.35
N ASN A 54 8.65 -8.74 -8.50
CA ASN A 54 9.55 -8.01 -9.39
C ASN A 54 8.90 -6.74 -9.98
N GLU A 55 7.61 -6.78 -10.30
CA GLU A 55 6.86 -5.61 -10.75
C GLU A 55 6.78 -4.55 -9.64
N LEU A 56 6.42 -4.95 -8.42
CA LEU A 56 6.30 -4.07 -7.25
C LEU A 56 7.65 -3.46 -6.83
N ILE A 57 8.77 -4.20 -6.99
CA ILE A 57 10.12 -3.65 -6.78
C ILE A 57 10.42 -2.60 -7.84
N LYS A 58 10.15 -2.90 -9.11
CA LYS A 58 10.38 -1.97 -10.22
C LYS A 58 9.60 -0.66 -10.06
N GLU A 59 8.39 -0.76 -9.52
CA GLU A 59 7.53 0.38 -9.21
C GLU A 59 7.81 1.00 -7.83
N GLU A 60 8.81 0.51 -7.10
CA GLU A 60 9.22 1.00 -5.78
C GLU A 60 8.16 0.89 -4.66
N TRP A 61 7.15 0.02 -4.82
CA TRP A 61 6.17 -0.25 -3.75
C TRP A 61 6.76 -1.06 -2.61
N ILE A 62 7.72 -1.93 -2.92
CA ILE A 62 8.41 -2.79 -1.97
C ILE A 62 9.92 -2.72 -2.17
N LEU A 63 10.66 -3.04 -1.12
CA LEU A 63 12.12 -3.09 -1.11
C LEU A 63 12.59 -4.46 -0.63
N GLU A 64 13.76 -4.90 -1.11
CA GLU A 64 14.51 -5.98 -0.48
C GLU A 64 15.22 -5.42 0.76
N VAL A 65 14.81 -5.88 1.94
CA VAL A 65 15.28 -5.34 3.23
C VAL A 65 16.29 -6.24 3.94
N GLY A 66 16.72 -7.30 3.30
CA GLY A 66 17.72 -8.23 3.82
C GLY A 66 17.47 -9.68 3.45
N ALA A 67 18.02 -10.57 4.24
CA ALA A 67 17.90 -12.02 4.04
C ALA A 67 17.41 -12.71 5.32
N SER A 68 16.56 -13.72 5.14
CA SER A 68 16.05 -14.55 6.22
C SER A 68 17.16 -15.34 6.91
N LYS A 69 17.07 -15.53 8.23
CA LYS A 69 17.97 -16.40 8.97
C LYS A 69 17.60 -17.87 8.69
N THR A 70 18.49 -18.59 7.98
CA THR A 70 18.34 -20.02 7.76
C THR A 70 19.51 -20.76 8.39
N LYS A 71 19.28 -21.97 8.87
CA LYS A 71 20.31 -22.81 9.47
C LYS A 71 21.28 -23.43 8.44
N SER A 72 20.88 -23.48 7.16
CA SER A 72 21.67 -24.07 6.06
C SER A 72 21.15 -23.59 4.71
N GLY A 73 22.06 -23.41 3.74
CA GLY A 73 21.76 -23.07 2.35
C GLY A 73 21.72 -21.57 2.04
N ARG A 74 21.31 -21.24 0.79
CA ARG A 74 21.15 -19.84 0.33
C ARG A 74 20.02 -19.17 1.14
N ARG A 75 20.34 -18.03 1.74
CA ARG A 75 19.37 -17.27 2.52
C ARG A 75 18.36 -16.60 1.57
N PRO A 76 17.05 -16.85 1.74
CA PRO A 76 16.03 -16.16 0.95
C PRO A 76 15.99 -14.68 1.26
N SER A 77 15.78 -13.85 0.23
CA SER A 77 15.57 -12.41 0.38
C SER A 77 14.27 -12.13 1.14
N LEU A 78 14.30 -11.08 1.95
CA LEU A 78 13.14 -10.52 2.65
C LEU A 78 12.69 -9.24 1.95
N PHE A 79 11.40 -9.14 1.74
CA PHE A 79 10.76 -8.00 1.10
C PHE A 79 9.81 -7.32 2.06
N ASP A 80 9.77 -5.99 2.02
CA ASP A 80 8.88 -5.17 2.84
C ASP A 80 8.37 -3.96 2.06
N LEU A 81 7.32 -3.30 2.54
CA LEU A 81 6.83 -2.07 1.94
C LEU A 81 7.92 -1.00 1.94
N ASN A 82 8.00 -0.24 0.85
CA ASN A 82 8.80 0.97 0.81
C ASN A 82 8.06 2.08 1.58
N PRO A 83 8.54 2.50 2.77
CA PRO A 83 7.83 3.48 3.58
C PRO A 83 7.72 4.84 2.89
N ASP A 84 8.68 5.17 2.02
CA ASP A 84 8.80 6.47 1.38
C ASP A 84 8.09 6.57 0.02
N LYS A 85 7.45 5.48 -0.45
CA LYS A 85 6.76 5.45 -1.75
C LYS A 85 5.63 6.45 -1.83
N ASN A 86 4.79 6.50 -0.81
CA ASN A 86 3.64 7.40 -0.72
C ASN A 86 3.44 7.89 0.71
N LEU A 87 2.85 9.07 0.82
CA LEU A 87 2.46 9.66 2.09
C LEU A 87 0.92 9.73 2.17
N CYS A 88 0.41 9.60 3.38
CA CYS A 88 -1.01 9.77 3.69
C CYS A 88 -1.18 10.95 4.63
N VAL A 89 -2.11 11.84 4.30
CA VAL A 89 -2.52 12.91 5.21
C VAL A 89 -3.87 12.53 5.81
N ILE A 90 -3.93 12.48 7.14
CA ILE A 90 -5.17 12.31 7.88
C ILE A 90 -5.51 13.65 8.50
N VAL A 91 -6.75 14.08 8.33
CA VAL A 91 -7.32 15.28 8.97
C VAL A 91 -8.47 14.81 9.85
N ASP A 92 -8.32 15.00 11.15
CA ASP A 92 -9.34 14.72 12.16
C ASP A 92 -9.92 16.06 12.63
N ILE A 93 -11.20 16.28 12.33
CA ILE A 93 -11.89 17.54 12.61
C ILE A 93 -12.95 17.29 13.67
N ASN A 94 -12.84 17.98 14.80
CA ASN A 94 -13.89 18.02 15.81
C ASN A 94 -14.23 19.47 16.18
N ILE A 95 -15.21 19.68 17.05
CA ILE A 95 -15.72 21.03 17.40
C ILE A 95 -14.72 21.91 18.15
N TYR A 96 -13.64 21.34 18.69
CA TYR A 96 -12.65 22.06 19.48
C TYR A 96 -11.36 22.28 18.71
N GLU A 97 -10.91 21.26 17.96
CA GLU A 97 -9.63 21.26 17.28
C GLU A 97 -9.65 20.45 15.98
N THR A 98 -8.80 20.83 15.06
CA THR A 98 -8.48 20.09 13.84
C THR A 98 -7.06 19.56 13.95
N ASN A 99 -6.91 18.25 13.87
CA ASN A 99 -5.63 17.56 13.94
C ASN A 99 -5.20 17.10 12.55
N PHE A 100 -3.94 17.31 12.20
CA PHE A 100 -3.32 16.90 10.97
C PHE A 100 -2.20 15.90 11.26
N TYR A 101 -2.20 14.80 10.52
CA TYR A 101 -1.18 13.75 10.63
C TYR A 101 -0.64 13.45 9.24
N LEU A 102 0.69 13.45 9.10
CA LEU A 102 1.38 12.95 7.92
C LEU A 102 1.96 11.59 8.25
N LEU A 103 1.55 10.56 7.51
CA LEU A 103 1.97 9.18 7.72
C LEU A 103 2.66 8.64 6.46
N ASN A 104 3.57 7.68 6.67
CA ASN A 104 4.13 6.86 5.60
C ASN A 104 3.32 5.58 5.38
N LEU A 105 3.73 4.74 4.39
CA LEU A 105 3.05 3.48 4.09
C LEU A 105 3.14 2.43 5.21
N ARG A 106 4.01 2.61 6.20
CA ARG A 106 4.11 1.77 7.40
C ARG A 106 3.22 2.27 8.53
N ASN A 107 2.40 3.29 8.25
CA ASN A 107 1.52 3.93 9.24
C ASN A 107 2.30 4.62 10.39
N GLU A 108 3.54 5.01 10.13
CA GLU A 108 4.34 5.78 11.08
C GLU A 108 4.02 7.26 10.91
N ILE A 109 3.76 7.95 12.03
CA ILE A 109 3.48 9.39 12.04
C ILE A 109 4.80 10.13 11.84
N LEU A 110 4.97 10.74 10.67
CA LEU A 110 6.14 11.54 10.33
C LEU A 110 6.04 12.97 10.85
N ARG A 111 4.82 13.50 10.89
CA ARG A 111 4.51 14.85 11.40
C ARG A 111 3.09 14.90 11.90
N GLN A 112 2.86 15.69 12.95
CA GLN A 112 1.53 16.05 13.41
C GLN A 112 1.48 17.53 13.78
N SER A 113 0.31 18.13 13.63
CA SER A 113 -0.01 19.47 14.10
C SER A 113 -1.48 19.55 14.50
N SER A 114 -1.81 20.50 15.36
CA SER A 114 -3.18 20.77 15.80
C SER A 114 -3.44 22.27 15.71
N SER A 115 -4.66 22.64 15.40
CA SER A 115 -5.15 24.02 15.45
C SER A 115 -6.57 24.05 15.98
N PRO A 116 -6.99 25.14 16.68
CA PRO A 116 -8.39 25.30 17.05
C PRO A 116 -9.28 25.25 15.82
N THR A 117 -10.42 24.53 15.91
CA THR A 117 -11.39 24.51 14.82
C THR A 117 -12.18 25.82 14.84
N ASP A 118 -12.11 26.59 13.77
CA ASP A 118 -13.05 27.69 13.54
C ASP A 118 -14.35 27.12 12.97
N ILE A 119 -15.40 27.07 13.80
CA ILE A 119 -16.71 26.53 13.42
C ILE A 119 -17.31 27.34 12.26
N ASN A 120 -16.94 28.62 12.10
CA ASN A 120 -17.37 29.44 10.98
C ASN A 120 -16.62 29.09 9.67
N ALA A 121 -15.49 28.40 9.75
CA ALA A 121 -14.75 27.90 8.58
C ALA A 121 -15.33 26.59 8.00
N LEU A 122 -16.39 26.01 8.60
CA LEU A 122 -17.15 24.90 8.00
C LEU A 122 -17.83 25.29 6.68
N ASP A 123 -17.95 26.56 6.36
CA ASP A 123 -18.28 27.06 5.01
C ASP A 123 -17.24 26.64 3.94
N ILE A 124 -16.06 26.18 4.36
CA ILE A 124 -15.03 25.64 3.43
C ILE A 124 -15.56 24.39 2.69
N VAL A 125 -16.37 23.56 3.34
CA VAL A 125 -16.93 22.37 2.70
C VAL A 125 -17.99 22.75 1.65
N GLU A 126 -18.71 23.85 1.82
CA GLU A 126 -19.63 24.38 0.81
C GLU A 126 -18.89 25.07 -0.33
N SER A 127 -17.79 25.78 -0.05
CA SER A 127 -16.97 26.41 -1.10
C SER A 127 -16.26 25.38 -2.01
N LEU A 128 -15.89 24.21 -1.48
CA LEU A 128 -15.30 23.12 -2.28
C LEU A 128 -16.33 22.36 -3.16
N LYS A 129 -17.64 22.57 -2.93
CA LYS A 129 -18.69 21.97 -3.75
C LYS A 129 -19.11 22.85 -4.92
N SER A 130 -18.62 24.07 -5.00
CA SER A 130 -19.03 25.07 -6.00
C SER A 130 -18.02 25.29 -7.14
N GLU A 131 -16.93 24.51 -7.20
CA GLU A 131 -16.00 24.38 -8.33
C GLU A 131 -16.16 23.02 -9.03
#